data_0a7355c3db898927d21b50deed8a4466
#
_entry.id   0a7355c3db898927d21b50deed8a4466
#
_cell.length_a   1.000
_cell.length_b   1.000
_cell.length_c   1.000
_cell.angle_alpha   90.00
_cell.angle_beta   90.00
_cell.angle_gamma   90.00
#
_symmetry.space_group_name_H-M   'P 1'
#
loop_
_entity.id
_entity.type
_entity.pdbx_description
1 polymer ?
#
loop_
_entity_poly.entity_id
_entity_poly.type
_entity_poly.pdbx_seq_one_letter_code
_entity_poly.pdbx_strand_id
1 'polypeptide(L)'
;MKPTNCSNLLPQLLLEDYFPGKTKAWGLFEDRFGNVRKQFCADINGTWNGKELCLSEDFLYSDGKKENRNWTIKKIDKNRYEGSANDVIGIASGECCGNSLSWQYDMRLNISGRFISVHFTDRMYLQSDGVMLSKARISKLGVEIGVVTLTFMKNLTSEVHDTGLRNTQPTVVECELGPIQ
;
A
#
# COMPACT_ATOMS: atom_id res chain seq x y z
N MET A 1 -11.28 -12.78 -11.86
CA MET A 1 -12.65 -12.99 -11.38
C MET A 1 -13.14 -11.66 -10.84
N LYS A 2 -14.09 -10.99 -11.47
CA LYS A 2 -14.70 -9.78 -10.91
C LYS A 2 -15.48 -10.20 -9.65
N PRO A 3 -15.39 -9.49 -8.52
CA PRO A 3 -16.18 -9.82 -7.35
C PRO A 3 -17.65 -9.52 -7.69
N THR A 4 -18.39 -10.57 -8.00
CA THR A 4 -19.83 -10.50 -8.20
C THR A 4 -20.49 -10.41 -6.82
N ASN A 5 -20.62 -9.26 -6.26
CA ASN A 5 -21.36 -8.95 -5.01
C ASN A 5 -20.52 -8.36 -3.88
N CYS A 6 -19.58 -7.47 -4.21
CA CYS A 6 -18.73 -6.80 -3.22
C CYS A 6 -19.39 -5.58 -2.55
N SER A 7 -20.50 -5.04 -3.12
CA SER A 7 -21.11 -3.79 -2.67
C SER A 7 -21.61 -3.78 -1.21
N ASN A 8 -21.87 -4.96 -0.65
CA ASN A 8 -22.38 -5.12 0.72
C ASN A 8 -21.32 -5.54 1.74
N LEU A 9 -20.04 -5.68 1.32
CA LEU A 9 -18.96 -6.03 2.24
C LEU A 9 -18.52 -4.80 3.03
N LEU A 10 -18.50 -4.93 4.35
CA LEU A 10 -18.09 -3.88 5.29
C LEU A 10 -16.75 -4.26 5.96
N PRO A 11 -15.99 -3.24 6.41
CA PRO A 11 -16.22 -1.79 6.25
C PRO A 11 -16.03 -1.34 4.80
N GLN A 12 -16.71 -0.29 4.36
CA GLN A 12 -16.51 0.25 3.01
C GLN A 12 -15.10 0.85 2.90
N LEU A 13 -14.35 0.48 1.86
CA LEU A 13 -13.06 1.05 1.56
C LEU A 13 -13.21 2.22 0.59
N LEU A 14 -12.81 3.42 1.02
CA LEU A 14 -12.56 4.58 0.19
C LEU A 14 -11.16 5.09 0.50
N LEU A 15 -10.38 5.45 -0.53
CA LEU A 15 -8.98 5.83 -0.35
C LEU A 15 -8.84 7.12 0.46
N GLU A 16 -9.75 8.08 0.24
CA GLU A 16 -9.80 9.36 0.94
C GLU A 16 -10.22 9.26 2.41
N ASP A 17 -10.81 8.13 2.81
CA ASP A 17 -11.17 7.86 4.21
C ASP A 17 -10.07 7.06 4.92
N TYR A 18 -9.39 6.18 4.17
CA TYR A 18 -8.38 5.30 4.75
C TYR A 18 -7.01 5.97 4.88
N PHE A 19 -6.49 6.60 3.84
CA PHE A 19 -5.09 7.03 3.78
C PHE A 19 -4.75 8.40 4.39
N PRO A 20 -5.67 9.36 4.63
CA PRO A 20 -5.27 10.60 5.28
C PRO A 20 -4.63 10.38 6.65
N GLY A 21 -3.55 11.11 6.94
CA GLY A 21 -2.72 10.93 8.13
C GLY A 21 -1.65 9.85 7.95
N LYS A 22 -1.21 9.26 9.06
CA LYS A 22 -0.10 8.30 9.09
C LYS A 22 -0.60 6.86 9.00
N THR A 23 -0.01 6.11 8.10
CA THR A 23 -0.23 4.67 7.91
C THR A 23 1.13 3.98 7.84
N LYS A 24 1.25 2.81 8.42
CA LYS A 24 2.45 1.97 8.30
C LYS A 24 2.12 0.74 7.49
N ALA A 25 3.07 0.29 6.67
CA ALA A 25 2.95 -0.93 5.89
C ALA A 25 4.16 -1.83 6.08
N TRP A 26 3.93 -3.13 6.02
CA TRP A 26 4.96 -4.16 5.97
C TRP A 26 4.71 -5.03 4.77
N GLY A 27 5.75 -5.37 4.04
CA GLY A 27 5.61 -6.14 2.83
C GLY A 27 6.78 -7.05 2.53
N LEU A 28 6.50 -8.02 1.69
CA LEU A 28 7.50 -8.90 1.11
C LEU A 28 7.23 -9.11 -0.38
N PHE A 29 8.30 -9.30 -1.14
CA PHE A 29 8.26 -9.69 -2.53
C PHE A 29 8.74 -11.13 -2.68
N GLU A 30 7.89 -11.97 -3.28
CA GLU A 30 8.17 -13.34 -3.66
C GLU A 30 8.29 -13.44 -5.17
N ASP A 31 9.30 -14.16 -5.65
CA ASP A 31 9.37 -14.50 -7.06
C ASP A 31 8.31 -15.57 -7.44
N ARG A 32 8.18 -15.85 -8.73
CA ARG A 32 7.19 -16.82 -9.23
C ARG A 32 7.37 -18.24 -8.71
N PHE A 33 8.49 -18.54 -8.05
CA PHE A 33 8.78 -19.87 -7.46
C PHE A 33 8.50 -19.89 -5.95
N GLY A 34 7.99 -18.79 -5.38
CA GLY A 34 7.68 -18.65 -3.97
C GLY A 34 8.88 -18.30 -3.08
N ASN A 35 10.03 -17.92 -3.67
CA ASN A 35 11.17 -17.50 -2.87
C ASN A 35 11.01 -16.04 -2.47
N VAL A 36 11.11 -15.74 -1.18
CA VAL A 36 11.16 -14.37 -0.68
C VAL A 36 12.47 -13.73 -1.12
N ARG A 37 12.37 -12.64 -1.89
CA ARG A 37 13.51 -11.92 -2.46
C ARG A 37 13.80 -10.60 -1.77
N LYS A 38 12.76 -9.97 -1.20
CA LYS A 38 12.88 -8.73 -0.42
C LYS A 38 11.82 -8.69 0.65
N GLN A 39 12.19 -8.10 1.78
CA GLN A 39 11.27 -7.64 2.80
C GLN A 39 11.45 -6.14 2.96
N PHE A 40 10.40 -5.44 3.33
CA PHE A 40 10.44 -4.00 3.53
C PHE A 40 9.31 -3.54 4.46
N CYS A 41 9.48 -2.35 4.99
CA CYS A 41 8.40 -1.60 5.59
C CYS A 41 8.31 -0.21 4.96
N ALA A 42 7.16 0.43 5.12
CA ALA A 42 6.94 1.77 4.62
C ALA A 42 6.18 2.61 5.64
N ASP A 43 6.66 3.84 5.86
CA ASP A 43 5.92 4.88 6.54
C ASP A 43 5.22 5.73 5.48
N ILE A 44 3.90 5.85 5.60
CA ILE A 44 3.04 6.50 4.61
C ILE A 44 2.37 7.69 5.27
N ASN A 45 2.49 8.87 4.64
CA ASN A 45 1.80 10.07 5.07
C ASN A 45 0.86 10.55 3.96
N GLY A 46 -0.43 10.59 4.27
CA GLY A 46 -1.48 10.95 3.32
C GLY A 46 -2.14 12.28 3.63
N THR A 47 -2.44 13.06 2.59
CA THR A 47 -3.24 14.28 2.68
C THR A 47 -4.34 14.28 1.64
N TRP A 48 -5.56 14.63 2.06
CA TRP A 48 -6.73 14.75 1.20
C TRP A 48 -7.21 16.20 1.14
N ASN A 49 -7.38 16.75 -0.06
CA ASN A 49 -7.81 18.14 -0.27
C ASN A 49 -9.26 18.29 -0.75
N GLY A 50 -10.05 17.20 -0.71
CA GLY A 50 -11.43 17.16 -1.22
C GLY A 50 -11.54 16.65 -2.66
N LYS A 51 -10.42 16.52 -3.38
CA LYS A 51 -10.37 16.04 -4.79
C LYS A 51 -9.22 15.08 -5.07
N GLU A 52 -8.07 15.35 -4.47
CA GLU A 52 -6.84 14.60 -4.67
C GLU A 52 -6.30 14.10 -3.33
N LEU A 53 -5.85 12.85 -3.32
CA LEU A 53 -5.12 12.23 -2.25
C LEU A 53 -3.64 12.19 -2.64
N CYS A 54 -2.80 12.87 -1.86
CA CYS A 54 -1.35 12.82 -2.00
C CYS A 54 -0.80 11.88 -0.94
N LEU A 55 -0.01 10.87 -1.35
CA LEU A 55 0.68 9.95 -0.45
C LEU A 55 2.18 10.12 -0.62
N SER A 56 2.89 10.29 0.49
CA SER A 56 4.35 10.16 0.56
C SER A 56 4.68 8.85 1.27
N GLU A 57 5.40 7.97 0.59
CA GLU A 57 5.75 6.64 1.06
C GLU A 57 7.28 6.53 1.20
N ASP A 58 7.76 6.35 2.43
CA ASP A 58 9.17 6.14 2.75
C ASP A 58 9.42 4.66 3.02
N PHE A 59 10.10 3.98 2.10
CA PHE A 59 10.41 2.56 2.17
C PHE A 59 11.77 2.33 2.81
N LEU A 60 11.83 1.32 3.68
CA LEU A 60 13.06 0.74 4.20
C LEU A 60 13.07 -0.76 3.86
N TYR A 61 14.06 -1.18 3.09
CA TYR A 61 14.25 -2.58 2.70
C TYR A 61 15.20 -3.32 3.66
N SER A 62 15.07 -4.65 3.71
CA SER A 62 15.92 -5.52 4.56
C SER A 62 17.43 -5.44 4.27
N ASP A 63 17.81 -4.97 3.09
CA ASP A 63 19.20 -4.69 2.71
C ASP A 63 19.68 -3.28 3.12
N GLY A 64 18.86 -2.53 3.88
CA GLY A 64 19.13 -1.18 4.32
C GLY A 64 18.88 -0.09 3.27
N LYS A 65 18.48 -0.46 2.06
CA LYS A 65 18.14 0.50 1.02
C LYS A 65 16.89 1.29 1.39
N LYS A 66 16.91 2.59 1.08
CA LYS A 66 15.75 3.48 1.27
C LYS A 66 15.27 3.97 -0.09
N GLU A 67 13.96 4.07 -0.24
CA GLU A 67 13.30 4.65 -1.41
C GLU A 67 12.15 5.51 -0.95
N ASN A 68 11.84 6.55 -1.73
CA ASN A 68 10.64 7.37 -1.53
C ASN A 68 9.78 7.31 -2.79
N ARG A 69 8.46 7.20 -2.60
CA ARG A 69 7.48 7.29 -3.67
C ARG A 69 6.40 8.25 -3.28
N ASN A 70 6.04 9.13 -4.21
CA ASN A 70 4.94 10.07 -4.03
C ASN A 70 3.85 9.78 -5.04
N TRP A 71 2.65 9.48 -4.53
CA TRP A 71 1.45 9.32 -5.33
C TRP A 71 0.60 10.58 -5.30
N THR A 72 0.02 10.91 -6.45
CA THR A 72 -1.13 11.81 -6.57
C THR A 72 -2.29 11.00 -7.11
N ILE A 73 -3.33 10.81 -6.32
CA ILE A 73 -4.49 9.98 -6.64
C ILE A 73 -5.73 10.88 -6.72
N LYS A 74 -6.39 10.90 -7.88
CA LYS A 74 -7.60 11.67 -8.14
C LYS A 74 -8.82 10.78 -7.99
N LYS A 75 -9.81 11.25 -7.26
CA LYS A 75 -11.13 10.64 -7.25
C LYS A 75 -11.90 11.07 -8.50
N ILE A 76 -12.27 10.09 -9.34
CA ILE A 76 -12.95 10.35 -10.62
C ILE A 76 -14.47 10.34 -10.44
N ASP A 77 -14.97 9.41 -9.63
CA ASP A 77 -16.37 9.34 -9.23
C ASP A 77 -16.51 8.66 -7.85
N LYS A 78 -17.70 8.13 -7.53
CA LYS A 78 -18.00 7.57 -6.20
C LYS A 78 -16.96 6.54 -5.71
N ASN A 79 -16.45 5.71 -6.60
CA ASN A 79 -15.57 4.58 -6.26
C ASN A 79 -14.42 4.34 -7.24
N ARG A 80 -14.24 5.20 -8.26
CA ARG A 80 -13.13 5.10 -9.22
C ARG A 80 -12.08 6.17 -8.97
N TYR A 81 -10.83 5.76 -9.16
CA TYR A 81 -9.65 6.58 -8.93
C TYR A 81 -8.66 6.44 -10.07
N GLU A 82 -7.92 7.50 -10.32
CA GLU A 82 -6.75 7.54 -11.18
C GLU A 82 -5.55 8.03 -10.38
N GLY A 83 -4.36 7.49 -10.63
CA GLY A 83 -3.16 7.86 -9.89
C GLY A 83 -1.94 7.98 -10.76
N SER A 84 -0.97 8.76 -10.29
CA SER A 84 0.35 8.90 -10.89
C SER A 84 1.42 8.91 -9.80
N ALA A 85 2.61 8.38 -10.13
CA ALA A 85 3.81 8.46 -9.32
C ALA A 85 5.04 8.54 -10.25
N ASN A 86 6.21 8.88 -9.68
CA ASN A 86 7.42 9.12 -10.49
C ASN A 86 7.91 7.88 -11.27
N ASP A 87 7.66 6.69 -10.75
CA ASP A 87 8.05 5.40 -11.33
C ASP A 87 6.91 4.68 -12.05
N VAL A 88 5.70 5.26 -12.04
CA VAL A 88 4.53 4.77 -12.77
C VAL A 88 4.54 5.28 -14.20
N ILE A 89 4.27 4.38 -15.15
CA ILE A 89 4.19 4.67 -16.57
C ILE A 89 2.73 4.96 -16.93
N GLY A 90 2.45 6.18 -17.38
CA GLY A 90 1.07 6.60 -17.69
C GLY A 90 0.24 6.85 -16.43
N ILE A 91 -0.99 6.36 -16.43
CA ILE A 91 -1.97 6.56 -15.37
C ILE A 91 -2.35 5.22 -14.75
N ALA A 92 -2.21 5.11 -13.45
CA ALA A 92 -2.78 4.02 -12.67
C ALA A 92 -4.30 4.20 -12.55
N SER A 93 -5.04 3.11 -12.51
CA SER A 93 -6.49 3.13 -12.36
C SER A 93 -6.97 2.13 -11.31
N GLY A 94 -8.02 2.50 -10.60
CA GLY A 94 -8.60 1.63 -9.59
C GLY A 94 -10.07 1.86 -9.32
N GLU A 95 -10.68 0.84 -8.73
CA GLU A 95 -12.09 0.83 -8.36
C GLU A 95 -12.27 0.16 -7.01
N CYS A 96 -12.94 0.87 -6.10
CA CYS A 96 -13.38 0.34 -4.82
C CYS A 96 -14.74 -0.36 -4.95
N CYS A 97 -14.91 -1.47 -4.24
CA CYS A 97 -16.19 -2.16 -4.14
C CYS A 97 -16.32 -2.82 -2.75
N GLY A 98 -17.26 -2.34 -1.93
CA GLY A 98 -17.37 -2.76 -0.54
C GLY A 98 -16.05 -2.51 0.20
N ASN A 99 -15.49 -3.54 0.83
CA ASN A 99 -14.23 -3.46 1.56
C ASN A 99 -12.96 -3.64 0.70
N SER A 100 -13.10 -3.66 -0.64
CA SER A 100 -12.00 -3.98 -1.53
C SER A 100 -11.67 -2.87 -2.52
N LEU A 101 -10.39 -2.77 -2.91
CA LEU A 101 -9.87 -1.99 -4.02
C LEU A 101 -9.19 -2.90 -5.03
N SER A 102 -9.47 -2.70 -6.30
CA SER A 102 -8.66 -3.21 -7.41
C SER A 102 -7.85 -2.06 -7.99
N TRP A 103 -6.53 -2.17 -8.06
CA TRP A 103 -5.62 -1.13 -8.55
C TRP A 103 -4.69 -1.71 -9.61
N GLN A 104 -4.49 -1.02 -10.73
CA GLN A 104 -3.66 -1.49 -11.85
C GLN A 104 -2.79 -0.37 -12.37
N TYR A 105 -1.51 -0.68 -12.65
CA TYR A 105 -0.55 0.28 -13.20
C TYR A 105 0.65 -0.42 -13.81
N ASP A 106 1.31 0.26 -14.73
CA ASP A 106 2.62 -0.10 -15.23
C ASP A 106 3.69 0.69 -14.49
N MET A 107 4.78 0.03 -14.12
CA MET A 107 5.87 0.62 -13.36
C MET A 107 7.21 0.33 -13.99
N ARG A 108 8.11 1.32 -13.92
CA ARG A 108 9.50 1.19 -14.33
C ARG A 108 10.36 0.81 -13.13
N LEU A 109 10.85 -0.42 -13.10
CA LEU A 109 11.76 -0.90 -12.07
C LEU A 109 13.21 -0.82 -12.52
N ASN A 110 14.11 -0.40 -11.61
CA ASN A 110 15.55 -0.52 -11.81
C ASN A 110 16.04 -1.80 -11.14
N ILE A 111 16.43 -2.79 -11.93
CA ILE A 111 16.99 -4.05 -11.45
C ILE A 111 18.45 -4.12 -11.92
N SER A 112 19.40 -4.00 -10.97
CA SER A 112 20.83 -4.08 -11.24
C SER A 112 21.29 -3.12 -12.36
N GLY A 113 20.78 -1.87 -12.34
CA GLY A 113 21.12 -0.84 -13.32
C GLY A 113 20.36 -0.91 -14.65
N ARG A 114 19.46 -1.90 -14.82
CA ARG A 114 18.60 -2.02 -16.01
C ARG A 114 17.17 -1.66 -15.67
N PHE A 115 16.58 -0.77 -16.47
CA PHE A 115 15.16 -0.43 -16.34
C PHE A 115 14.31 -1.46 -17.08
N ILE A 116 13.33 -2.01 -16.38
CA ILE A 116 12.32 -2.89 -16.96
C ILE A 116 10.93 -2.33 -16.65
N SER A 117 10.02 -2.46 -17.61
CA SER A 117 8.60 -2.16 -17.39
C SER A 117 7.88 -3.44 -16.98
N VAL A 118 7.08 -3.34 -15.92
CA VAL A 118 6.26 -4.44 -15.39
C VAL A 118 4.86 -3.94 -15.11
N HIS A 119 3.89 -4.84 -15.18
CA HIS A 119 2.50 -4.56 -14.87
C HIS A 119 2.15 -5.05 -13.47
N PHE A 120 1.51 -4.20 -12.68
CA PHE A 120 0.97 -4.51 -11.35
C PHE A 120 -0.54 -4.65 -11.40
N THR A 121 -1.04 -5.69 -10.75
CA THR A 121 -2.47 -5.87 -10.46
C THR A 121 -2.63 -6.09 -8.97
N ASP A 122 -3.04 -5.03 -8.29
CA ASP A 122 -3.22 -5.00 -6.84
C ASP A 122 -4.66 -5.34 -6.45
N ARG A 123 -4.79 -6.07 -5.36
CA ARG A 123 -6.06 -6.33 -4.65
C ARG A 123 -5.87 -6.02 -3.18
N MET A 124 -6.60 -5.04 -2.70
CA MET A 124 -6.58 -4.63 -1.29
C MET A 124 -7.92 -4.95 -0.64
N TYR A 125 -7.89 -5.32 0.63
CA TYR A 125 -9.07 -5.71 1.41
C TYR A 125 -8.99 -5.12 2.81
N LEU A 126 -9.88 -4.18 3.11
CA LEU A 126 -10.00 -3.58 4.43
C LEU A 126 -10.72 -4.55 5.37
N GLN A 127 -10.10 -4.81 6.52
CA GLN A 127 -10.67 -5.65 7.57
C GLN A 127 -11.46 -4.80 8.58
N SER A 128 -12.31 -5.45 9.37
CA SER A 128 -13.19 -4.77 10.34
C SER A 128 -12.44 -4.04 11.46
N ASP A 129 -11.20 -4.42 11.73
CA ASP A 129 -10.30 -3.80 12.72
C ASP A 129 -9.41 -2.70 12.13
N GLY A 130 -9.63 -2.33 10.86
CA GLY A 130 -8.88 -1.26 10.18
C GLY A 130 -7.55 -1.71 9.56
N VAL A 131 -7.16 -2.98 9.70
CA VAL A 131 -6.03 -3.54 8.96
C VAL A 131 -6.42 -3.71 7.51
N MET A 132 -5.52 -3.32 6.58
CA MET A 132 -5.74 -3.56 5.15
C MET A 132 -4.70 -4.55 4.62
N LEU A 133 -5.19 -5.63 4.02
CA LEU A 133 -4.39 -6.65 3.38
C LEU A 133 -4.31 -6.37 1.88
N SER A 134 -3.11 -6.46 1.31
CA SER A 134 -2.88 -6.28 -0.13
C SER A 134 -2.07 -7.42 -0.72
N LYS A 135 -2.44 -7.77 -1.93
CA LYS A 135 -1.70 -8.71 -2.78
C LYS A 135 -1.56 -8.13 -4.19
N ALA A 136 -0.34 -7.75 -4.56
CA ALA A 136 0.01 -7.23 -5.86
C ALA A 136 0.69 -8.31 -6.71
N ARG A 137 0.08 -8.69 -7.82
CA ARG A 137 0.71 -9.56 -8.81
C ARG A 137 1.52 -8.71 -9.76
N ILE A 138 2.75 -9.15 -10.02
CA ILE A 138 3.66 -8.49 -10.96
C ILE A 138 3.81 -9.37 -12.18
N SER A 139 3.58 -8.80 -13.35
CA SER A 139 3.76 -9.49 -14.61
C SER A 139 4.62 -8.71 -15.59
N LYS A 140 5.30 -9.42 -16.47
CA LYS A 140 6.05 -8.87 -17.60
C LYS A 140 5.66 -9.60 -18.86
N LEU A 141 5.22 -8.86 -19.89
CA LEU A 141 4.73 -9.44 -21.16
C LEU A 141 3.67 -10.53 -20.95
N GLY A 142 2.75 -10.31 -19.97
CA GLY A 142 1.67 -11.25 -19.64
C GLY A 142 2.08 -12.45 -18.78
N VAL A 143 3.37 -12.61 -18.45
CA VAL A 143 3.86 -13.69 -17.59
C VAL A 143 4.05 -13.18 -16.17
N GLU A 144 3.46 -13.85 -15.17
CA GLU A 144 3.67 -13.51 -13.75
C GLU A 144 5.13 -13.78 -13.37
N ILE A 145 5.78 -12.78 -12.78
CA ILE A 145 7.18 -12.84 -12.33
C ILE A 145 7.32 -12.84 -10.83
N GLY A 146 6.27 -12.46 -10.10
CA GLY A 146 6.25 -12.46 -8.65
C GLY A 146 5.04 -11.79 -8.06
N VAL A 147 5.01 -11.78 -6.74
CA VAL A 147 3.91 -11.25 -5.93
C VAL A 147 4.49 -10.38 -4.81
N VAL A 148 3.89 -9.23 -4.58
CA VAL A 148 4.10 -8.44 -3.36
C VAL A 148 2.90 -8.64 -2.45
N THR A 149 3.15 -9.04 -1.22
CA THR A 149 2.15 -9.07 -0.15
C THR A 149 2.42 -7.94 0.81
N LEU A 150 1.39 -7.14 1.14
CA LEU A 150 1.48 -6.05 2.10
C LEU A 150 0.36 -6.12 3.14
N THR A 151 0.68 -5.62 4.31
CA THR A 151 -0.29 -5.31 5.36
C THR A 151 -0.15 -3.85 5.73
N PHE A 152 -1.25 -3.11 5.74
CA PHE A 152 -1.28 -1.72 6.15
C PHE A 152 -2.02 -1.59 7.47
N MET A 153 -1.53 -0.71 8.33
CA MET A 153 -2.16 -0.37 9.59
C MET A 153 -2.11 1.13 9.80
N LYS A 154 -3.24 1.73 10.15
CA LYS A 154 -3.26 3.12 10.58
C LYS A 154 -2.48 3.25 11.88
N ASN A 155 -1.60 4.25 11.96
CA ASN A 155 -1.07 4.64 13.26
C ASN A 155 -2.22 5.23 14.07
N LEU A 156 -2.77 4.40 14.94
CA LEU A 156 -3.64 4.86 16.01
C LEU A 156 -2.75 5.69 16.95
N THR A 157 -2.68 7.00 16.73
CA THR A 157 -2.38 7.90 17.84
C THR A 157 -3.52 7.65 18.81
N SER A 158 -3.24 6.89 19.87
CA SER A 158 -4.14 6.79 21.00
C SER A 158 -4.43 8.22 21.44
N GLU A 159 -5.63 8.71 21.18
CA GLU A 159 -6.23 9.72 22.05
C GLU A 159 -6.34 9.00 23.40
N VAL A 160 -5.29 9.15 24.20
CA VAL A 160 -5.34 8.78 25.60
C VAL A 160 -6.34 9.75 26.21
N HIS A 161 -7.57 9.31 26.35
CA HIS A 161 -8.44 9.86 27.37
C HIS A 161 -7.66 9.65 28.68
N ASP A 162 -7.16 10.75 29.20
CA ASP A 162 -6.49 10.87 30.50
C ASP A 162 -7.44 10.39 31.60
N THR A 163 -7.40 9.09 31.87
CA THR A 163 -7.83 8.53 33.15
C THR A 163 -6.56 8.20 33.91
N GLY A 164 -6.07 9.18 34.66
CA GLY A 164 -4.88 9.25 35.49
C GLY A 164 -4.34 7.93 36.03
N LEU A 165 -3.51 7.20 35.28
CA LEU A 165 -2.64 6.14 35.78
C LEU A 165 -1.41 5.99 34.89
N ARG A 166 -0.28 6.55 35.44
CA ARG A 166 1.12 6.19 35.18
C ARG A 166 1.64 6.15 33.73
N ASN A 167 2.38 7.21 33.46
CA ASN A 167 3.54 7.41 32.59
C ASN A 167 4.15 6.12 32.01
N THR A 168 3.69 5.71 30.82
CA THR A 168 4.48 4.93 29.88
C THR A 168 4.47 5.71 28.57
N GLN A 169 5.62 6.26 28.18
CA GLN A 169 5.80 6.92 26.90
C GLN A 169 5.35 5.97 25.78
N PRO A 170 4.61 6.42 24.75
CA PRO A 170 4.33 5.62 23.59
C PRO A 170 5.66 5.30 22.91
N THR A 171 6.01 4.04 22.88
CA THR A 171 7.17 3.55 22.12
C THR A 171 6.82 3.79 20.65
N VAL A 172 7.51 4.71 20.01
CA VAL A 172 7.52 4.81 18.54
C VAL A 172 8.14 3.50 18.08
N VAL A 173 7.34 2.61 17.51
CA VAL A 173 7.85 1.39 16.88
C VAL A 173 8.50 1.84 15.57
N GLU A 174 9.80 2.10 15.63
CA GLU A 174 10.60 2.30 14.43
C GLU A 174 10.56 1.06 13.56
N CYS A 175 10.71 1.25 12.24
CA CYS A 175 10.77 0.16 11.28
C CYS A 175 12.05 -0.65 11.50
N GLU A 176 12.00 -1.69 12.33
CA GLU A 176 13.11 -2.64 12.49
C GLU A 176 12.77 -3.91 11.70
N LEU A 177 13.61 -4.22 10.73
CA LEU A 177 13.58 -5.49 10.00
C LEU A 177 14.70 -6.36 10.57
N GLY A 178 14.31 -7.49 11.15
CA GLY A 178 15.28 -8.48 11.61
C GLY A 178 16.08 -9.08 10.45
N PRO A 179 17.28 -9.64 10.71
CA PRO A 179 18.08 -10.26 9.67
C PRO A 179 17.37 -11.48 9.08
N ILE A 180 17.41 -11.59 7.74
CA ILE A 180 16.96 -12.80 7.03
C ILE A 180 18.05 -13.85 7.22
N GLN A 181 17.70 -15.00 7.80
CA GLN A 181 18.57 -16.18 7.86
C GLN A 181 18.58 -16.91 6.52
#